data_ccc8a916f8374e413482ab1005e7f568
#
_entry.id   ccc8a916f8374e413482ab1005e7f568
#
_cell.length_a   1.000
_cell.length_b   1.000
_cell.length_c   1.000
_cell.angle_alpha   90.00
_cell.angle_beta   90.00
_cell.angle_gamma   90.00
#
_symmetry.space_group_name_H-M   'P 1'
#
loop_
_entity.id
_entity.type
_entity.pdbx_description
1 polymer ?
#
loop_
_entity_poly.entity_id
_entity_poly.type
_entity_poly.pdbx_seq_one_letter_code
_entity_poly.pdbx_strand_id
1 'polypeptide(L)'
;MKMITLPLGALETNCYVVYDEASKACALVDPGAMPQVILDTLAKNDLTLQKILLTHAHFDHTGALRALHEKFPDVPIYVNAQDTDETLNMSHGNLVYTDTFLDGDEISMPPLTFRVLATPGHTQGSSCLICGDTIFSGDTLFEGCCGRTDLPGGDGAQMLASLKRLAELPGDYHVLPGHGGDTTLERERRTNYYMREAMRV
;
A
#
# COMPACT_ATOMS: atom_id res chain seq x y z
N MET A 1 -0.04 17.13 4.36
CA MET A 1 -0.31 15.71 4.69
C MET A 1 0.31 15.37 6.02
N LYS A 2 -0.38 14.62 6.86
CA LYS A 2 0.10 14.01 8.11
C LYS A 2 -0.18 12.52 8.05
N MET A 3 0.47 11.75 8.93
CA MET A 3 0.37 10.31 8.89
C MET A 3 0.55 9.69 10.27
N ILE A 4 -0.13 8.56 10.51
CA ILE A 4 0.06 7.68 11.66
C ILE A 4 0.32 6.28 11.13
N THR A 5 1.39 5.66 11.57
CA THR A 5 1.72 4.27 11.24
C THR A 5 1.26 3.35 12.36
N LEU A 6 0.53 2.31 12.01
CA LEU A 6 0.02 1.30 12.93
C LEU A 6 0.55 -0.07 12.48
N PRO A 7 1.58 -0.63 13.11
CA PRO A 7 1.95 -2.03 12.90
C PRO A 7 0.86 -2.93 13.50
N LEU A 8 0.20 -3.73 12.66
CA LEU A 8 -0.99 -4.49 13.05
C LEU A 8 -0.82 -5.99 12.82
N GLY A 9 -1.43 -6.77 13.73
CA GLY A 9 -1.46 -8.23 13.61
C GLY A 9 -0.13 -8.92 13.91
N ALA A 10 -0.08 -10.23 13.67
CA ALA A 10 1.07 -11.07 14.01
C ALA A 10 2.27 -10.86 13.05
N LEU A 11 2.01 -10.34 11.86
CA LEU A 11 3.04 -10.02 10.85
C LEU A 11 3.49 -8.57 10.94
N GLU A 12 2.94 -7.78 11.88
CA GLU A 12 3.25 -6.36 12.07
C GLU A 12 3.15 -5.55 10.77
N THR A 13 2.11 -5.85 9.97
CA THR A 13 1.83 -5.15 8.72
C THR A 13 1.52 -3.68 9.00
N ASN A 14 2.20 -2.78 8.32
CA ASN A 14 2.03 -1.35 8.50
C ASN A 14 0.71 -0.88 7.86
N CYS A 15 -0.28 -0.57 8.67
CA CYS A 15 -1.43 0.20 8.24
C CYS A 15 -1.13 1.70 8.39
N TYR A 16 -1.34 2.46 7.33
CA TYR A 16 -1.10 3.91 7.34
C TYR A 16 -2.42 4.67 7.38
N VAL A 17 -2.58 5.56 8.37
CA VAL A 17 -3.65 6.55 8.44
C VAL A 17 -3.11 7.85 7.86
N VAL A 18 -3.47 8.15 6.63
CA VAL A 18 -2.99 9.35 5.90
C VAL A 18 -4.07 10.42 5.93
N TYR A 19 -3.77 11.61 6.42
CA TYR A 19 -4.80 12.63 6.60
C TYR A 19 -4.34 14.06 6.31
N ASP A 20 -5.32 14.88 5.98
CA ASP A 20 -5.16 16.34 5.95
C ASP A 20 -5.48 16.94 7.33
N GLU A 21 -4.55 17.72 7.86
CA GLU A 21 -4.66 18.26 9.23
C GLU A 21 -5.79 19.29 9.37
N ALA A 22 -6.08 20.02 8.29
CA ALA A 22 -7.10 21.07 8.30
C ALA A 22 -8.53 20.51 8.19
N SER A 23 -8.78 19.63 7.24
CA SER A 23 -10.11 19.05 6.99
C SER A 23 -10.41 17.82 7.84
N LYS A 24 -9.39 17.20 8.45
CA LYS A 24 -9.50 15.91 9.15
C LYS A 24 -9.93 14.72 8.24
N ALA A 25 -10.02 14.93 6.94
CA ALA A 25 -10.26 13.86 5.99
C ALA A 25 -9.08 12.90 5.96
N CYS A 26 -9.34 11.59 6.02
CA CYS A 26 -8.29 10.58 6.01
C CYS A 26 -8.56 9.43 5.05
N ALA A 27 -7.46 8.80 4.61
CA ALA A 27 -7.45 7.51 3.96
C ALA A 27 -6.71 6.48 4.82
N LEU A 28 -7.12 5.23 4.74
CA LEU A 28 -6.35 4.10 5.24
C LEU A 28 -5.62 3.44 4.08
N VAL A 29 -4.36 3.09 4.28
CA VAL A 29 -3.62 2.20 3.38
C VAL A 29 -3.35 0.91 4.14
N ASP A 30 -3.71 -0.22 3.54
CA ASP A 30 -3.49 -1.58 4.03
C ASP A 30 -3.98 -1.84 5.47
N PRO A 31 -5.29 -1.77 5.75
CA PRO A 31 -5.84 -2.08 7.07
C PRO A 31 -5.85 -3.60 7.30
N GLY A 32 -4.68 -4.16 7.65
CA GLY A 32 -4.41 -5.59 7.66
C GLY A 32 -5.02 -6.38 8.82
N ALA A 33 -5.22 -5.75 9.97
CA ALA A 33 -5.71 -6.43 11.17
C ALA A 33 -6.25 -5.44 12.21
N MET A 34 -6.73 -5.96 13.36
CA MET A 34 -7.06 -5.19 14.56
C MET A 34 -7.97 -3.98 14.29
N PRO A 35 -9.16 -4.13 13.67
CA PRO A 35 -10.02 -3.02 13.28
C PRO A 35 -10.35 -2.07 14.42
N GLN A 36 -10.42 -2.55 15.67
CA GLN A 36 -10.70 -1.68 16.82
C GLN A 36 -9.57 -0.68 17.07
N VAL A 37 -8.30 -1.08 16.90
CA VAL A 37 -7.14 -0.16 17.03
C VAL A 37 -7.21 0.95 15.98
N ILE A 38 -7.62 0.62 14.75
CA ILE A 38 -7.83 1.59 13.69
C ILE A 38 -8.96 2.56 14.06
N LEU A 39 -10.12 2.03 14.47
CA LEU A 39 -11.29 2.85 14.87
C LEU A 39 -10.97 3.79 16.04
N ASP A 40 -10.28 3.31 17.06
CA ASP A 40 -9.86 4.11 18.20
C ASP A 40 -8.87 5.21 17.79
N THR A 41 -7.98 4.90 16.84
CA THR A 41 -7.04 5.89 16.28
C THR A 41 -7.76 6.98 15.51
N LEU A 42 -8.73 6.63 14.67
CA LEU A 42 -9.57 7.61 13.96
C LEU A 42 -10.32 8.52 14.94
N ALA A 43 -10.98 7.92 15.93
CA ALA A 43 -11.75 8.66 16.95
C ALA A 43 -10.86 9.58 17.80
N LYS A 44 -9.70 9.09 18.27
CA LYS A 44 -8.76 9.86 19.10
C LYS A 44 -8.23 11.11 18.39
N ASN A 45 -8.09 11.05 17.06
CA ASN A 45 -7.54 12.15 16.26
C ASN A 45 -8.63 12.98 15.54
N ASP A 46 -9.92 12.68 15.80
CA ASP A 46 -11.08 13.33 15.18
C ASP A 46 -11.04 13.26 13.64
N LEU A 47 -10.67 12.08 13.12
CA LEU A 47 -10.49 11.86 11.68
C LEU A 47 -11.76 11.29 11.04
N THR A 48 -12.07 11.79 9.84
CA THR A 48 -13.18 11.32 9.03
C THR A 48 -12.66 10.44 7.90
N LEU A 49 -12.93 9.13 7.97
CA LEU A 49 -12.51 8.17 6.94
C LEU A 49 -13.27 8.41 5.64
N GLN A 50 -12.54 8.61 4.54
CA GLN A 50 -13.08 8.85 3.21
C GLN A 50 -12.69 7.79 2.18
N LYS A 51 -11.56 7.12 2.36
CA LYS A 51 -11.03 6.14 1.42
C LYS A 51 -10.30 5.03 2.16
N ILE A 52 -10.36 3.82 1.60
CA ILE A 52 -9.47 2.71 1.94
C ILE A 52 -8.76 2.28 0.66
N LEU A 53 -7.45 2.19 0.71
CA LEU A 53 -6.59 1.90 -0.44
C LEU A 53 -5.74 0.68 -0.12
N LEU A 54 -5.68 -0.28 -1.03
CA LEU A 54 -4.85 -1.46 -0.88
C LEU A 54 -3.65 -1.40 -1.83
N THR A 55 -2.46 -1.65 -1.32
CA THR A 55 -1.28 -1.85 -2.15
C THR A 55 -1.33 -3.18 -2.88
N HIS A 56 -1.87 -4.20 -2.22
CA HIS A 56 -2.15 -5.53 -2.77
C HIS A 56 -3.14 -6.29 -1.87
N ALA A 57 -3.56 -7.48 -2.26
CA ALA A 57 -4.68 -8.15 -1.62
C ALA A 57 -4.33 -9.33 -0.70
N HIS A 58 -3.10 -9.47 -0.22
CA HIS A 58 -2.77 -10.51 0.76
C HIS A 58 -3.54 -10.34 2.07
N PHE A 59 -3.77 -11.46 2.76
CA PHE A 59 -4.64 -11.54 3.96
C PHE A 59 -4.23 -10.58 5.08
N ASP A 60 -2.93 -10.35 5.25
CA ASP A 60 -2.39 -9.48 6.29
C ASP A 60 -2.47 -7.98 5.95
N HIS A 61 -2.80 -7.62 4.70
CA HIS A 61 -3.14 -6.27 4.27
C HIS A 61 -4.65 -6.01 4.23
N THR A 62 -5.48 -7.06 4.31
CA THR A 62 -6.94 -6.98 4.08
C THR A 62 -7.79 -7.38 5.27
N GLY A 63 -7.19 -7.91 6.35
CA GLY A 63 -7.92 -8.58 7.42
C GLY A 63 -8.92 -7.71 8.22
N ALA A 64 -8.78 -6.38 8.22
CA ALA A 64 -9.73 -5.49 8.88
C ALA A 64 -10.86 -4.99 7.96
N LEU A 65 -10.79 -5.25 6.64
CA LEU A 65 -11.69 -4.64 5.65
C LEU A 65 -13.17 -4.91 5.93
N ARG A 66 -13.53 -6.15 6.25
CA ARG A 66 -14.93 -6.51 6.53
C ARG A 66 -15.52 -5.69 7.67
N ALA A 67 -14.81 -5.60 8.79
CA ALA A 67 -15.28 -4.83 9.95
C ALA A 67 -15.34 -3.32 9.67
N LEU A 68 -14.37 -2.80 8.89
CA LEU A 68 -14.37 -1.40 8.48
C LEU A 68 -15.50 -1.09 7.51
N HIS A 69 -15.78 -1.97 6.53
CA HIS A 69 -16.90 -1.81 5.61
C HIS A 69 -18.26 -1.88 6.30
N GLU A 70 -18.43 -2.79 7.27
CA GLU A 70 -19.65 -2.84 8.09
C GLU A 70 -19.87 -1.54 8.89
N LYS A 71 -18.78 -0.92 9.37
CA LYS A 71 -18.83 0.34 10.12
C LYS A 71 -19.03 1.56 9.24
N PHE A 72 -18.46 1.55 8.05
CA PHE A 72 -18.44 2.66 7.09
C PHE A 72 -18.84 2.16 5.68
N PRO A 73 -20.10 1.77 5.48
CA PRO A 73 -20.54 1.12 4.23
C PRO A 73 -20.44 2.01 2.99
N ASP A 74 -20.45 3.34 3.18
CA ASP A 74 -20.35 4.32 2.10
C ASP A 74 -18.89 4.72 1.76
N VAL A 75 -17.91 4.24 2.53
CA VAL A 75 -16.48 4.53 2.26
C VAL A 75 -15.97 3.58 1.18
N PRO A 76 -15.50 4.10 0.03
CA PRO A 76 -15.00 3.25 -1.04
C PRO A 76 -13.67 2.59 -0.66
N ILE A 77 -13.54 1.32 -1.08
CA ILE A 77 -12.36 0.47 -0.87
C ILE A 77 -11.79 0.13 -2.24
N TYR A 78 -10.55 0.56 -2.47
CA TYR A 78 -9.87 0.43 -3.75
C TYR A 78 -8.79 -0.65 -3.73
N VAL A 79 -8.79 -1.48 -4.76
CA VAL A 79 -7.75 -2.50 -5.01
C VAL A 79 -7.37 -2.50 -6.48
N ASN A 80 -6.15 -2.92 -6.82
CA ASN A 80 -5.78 -3.14 -8.21
C ASN A 80 -6.65 -4.26 -8.82
N ALA A 81 -7.20 -4.02 -10.02
CA ALA A 81 -8.06 -4.99 -10.71
C ALA A 81 -7.38 -6.36 -10.92
N GLN A 82 -6.03 -6.42 -11.01
CA GLN A 82 -5.29 -7.66 -11.15
C GLN A 82 -5.23 -8.50 -9.86
N ASP A 83 -5.51 -7.92 -8.70
CA ASP A 83 -5.54 -8.62 -7.41
C ASP A 83 -6.95 -9.05 -6.97
N THR A 84 -7.95 -8.92 -7.83
CA THR A 84 -9.32 -9.37 -7.52
C THR A 84 -9.53 -10.87 -7.72
N ASP A 85 -8.59 -11.59 -8.35
CA ASP A 85 -8.65 -13.04 -8.53
C ASP A 85 -8.36 -13.76 -7.21
N GLU A 86 -9.39 -14.28 -6.56
CA GLU A 86 -9.30 -14.99 -5.28
C GLU A 86 -8.44 -16.26 -5.35
N THR A 87 -8.16 -16.79 -6.53
CA THR A 87 -7.28 -17.97 -6.68
C THR A 87 -5.79 -17.62 -6.55
N LEU A 88 -5.44 -16.36 -6.71
CA LEU A 88 -4.06 -15.86 -6.73
C LEU A 88 -3.74 -14.87 -5.59
N ASN A 89 -4.74 -14.14 -5.08
CA ASN A 89 -4.49 -13.00 -4.20
C ASN A 89 -4.23 -13.35 -2.72
N MET A 90 -4.36 -14.62 -2.34
CA MET A 90 -4.14 -15.09 -0.95
C MET A 90 -4.86 -14.27 0.14
N SER A 91 -5.97 -13.62 -0.18
CA SER A 91 -6.78 -12.87 0.80
C SER A 91 -7.50 -13.78 1.81
N HIS A 92 -7.59 -15.08 1.53
CA HIS A 92 -8.33 -16.07 2.31
C HIS A 92 -9.80 -15.68 2.55
N GLY A 93 -10.42 -15.01 1.55
CA GLY A 93 -11.79 -14.51 1.63
C GLY A 93 -11.97 -13.23 2.46
N ASN A 94 -10.88 -12.56 2.82
CA ASN A 94 -10.93 -11.29 3.54
C ASN A 94 -11.02 -10.06 2.62
N LEU A 95 -10.80 -10.24 1.31
CA LEU A 95 -10.88 -9.12 0.38
C LEU A 95 -12.32 -8.63 0.27
N VAL A 96 -12.52 -7.38 0.64
CA VAL A 96 -13.73 -6.60 0.40
C VAL A 96 -13.30 -5.35 -0.35
N TYR A 97 -13.91 -5.09 -1.50
CA TYR A 97 -13.64 -3.89 -2.29
C TYR A 97 -14.94 -3.39 -2.94
N THR A 98 -14.99 -2.10 -3.24
CA THR A 98 -16.09 -1.44 -3.94
C THR A 98 -15.66 -0.93 -5.31
N ASP A 99 -14.37 -0.60 -5.45
CA ASP A 99 -13.79 0.01 -6.63
C ASP A 99 -12.45 -0.65 -6.98
N THR A 100 -12.07 -0.54 -8.25
CA THR A 100 -10.76 -0.98 -8.71
C THR A 100 -10.00 0.17 -9.33
N PHE A 101 -8.67 0.04 -9.36
CA PHE A 101 -7.78 0.95 -10.07
C PHE A 101 -6.82 0.16 -10.97
N LEU A 102 -6.19 0.88 -11.90
CA LEU A 102 -5.11 0.42 -12.76
C LEU A 102 -3.92 1.36 -12.68
N ASP A 103 -2.85 1.01 -13.38
CA ASP A 103 -1.65 1.83 -13.48
C ASP A 103 -1.93 3.22 -14.04
N GLY A 104 -1.41 4.24 -13.37
CA GLY A 104 -1.57 5.64 -13.75
C GLY A 104 -2.83 6.32 -13.23
N ASP A 105 -3.76 5.58 -12.63
CA ASP A 105 -4.97 6.17 -12.06
C ASP A 105 -4.64 7.11 -10.89
N GLU A 106 -5.51 8.09 -10.68
CA GLU A 106 -5.45 9.02 -9.57
C GLU A 106 -6.70 8.89 -8.69
N ILE A 107 -6.50 8.65 -7.41
CA ILE A 107 -7.57 8.56 -6.41
C ILE A 107 -7.57 9.86 -5.61
N SER A 108 -8.57 10.70 -5.88
CA SER A 108 -8.69 12.02 -5.26
C SER A 108 -9.33 11.95 -3.88
N MET A 109 -8.72 12.61 -2.91
CA MET A 109 -9.24 12.92 -1.56
C MET A 109 -8.76 14.34 -1.20
N PRO A 110 -9.38 15.38 -1.72
CA PRO A 110 -8.86 16.75 -1.59
C PRO A 110 -8.57 17.16 -0.13
N PRO A 111 -7.43 17.83 0.14
CA PRO A 111 -6.44 18.28 -0.84
C PRO A 111 -5.40 17.23 -1.27
N LEU A 112 -5.56 15.98 -0.83
CA LEU A 112 -4.65 14.89 -1.16
C LEU A 112 -5.10 14.15 -2.43
N THR A 113 -4.13 13.64 -3.19
CA THR A 113 -4.34 12.76 -4.34
C THR A 113 -3.32 11.64 -4.29
N PHE A 114 -3.78 10.41 -4.46
CA PHE A 114 -2.93 9.23 -4.55
C PHE A 114 -2.81 8.82 -6.02
N ARG A 115 -1.61 8.86 -6.57
CA ARG A 115 -1.30 8.34 -7.89
C ARG A 115 -0.89 6.87 -7.78
N VAL A 116 -1.49 6.03 -8.59
CA VAL A 116 -1.20 4.60 -8.65
C VAL A 116 0.00 4.36 -9.56
N LEU A 117 0.98 3.63 -9.08
CA LEU A 117 2.08 3.09 -9.85
C LEU A 117 2.03 1.56 -9.71
N ALA A 118 1.56 0.84 -10.73
CA ALA A 118 1.55 -0.61 -10.69
C ALA A 118 2.99 -1.16 -10.62
N THR A 119 3.23 -2.02 -9.66
CA THR A 119 4.54 -2.63 -9.37
C THR A 119 4.38 -4.14 -9.16
N PRO A 120 3.92 -4.89 -10.19
CA PRO A 120 3.71 -6.33 -10.09
C PRO A 120 5.00 -7.07 -9.76
N GLY A 121 4.85 -8.25 -9.14
CA GLY A 121 5.97 -9.13 -8.81
C GLY A 121 5.82 -9.83 -7.47
N HIS A 122 5.35 -9.15 -6.43
CA HIS A 122 4.92 -9.80 -5.19
C HIS A 122 3.52 -10.41 -5.38
N THR A 123 2.59 -9.65 -5.92
CA THR A 123 1.34 -10.11 -6.54
C THR A 123 1.23 -9.52 -7.95
N GLN A 124 0.22 -9.97 -8.73
CA GLN A 124 -0.04 -9.41 -10.06
C GLN A 124 -0.57 -7.97 -9.98
N GLY A 125 -1.31 -7.63 -8.94
CA GLY A 125 -1.88 -6.31 -8.71
C GLY A 125 -1.09 -5.43 -7.75
N SER A 126 0.07 -5.86 -7.26
CA SER A 126 0.91 -5.03 -6.39
C SER A 126 1.11 -3.65 -6.98
N SER A 127 0.89 -2.63 -6.16
CA SER A 127 0.92 -1.23 -6.58
C SER A 127 1.52 -0.36 -5.49
N CYS A 128 2.39 0.55 -5.88
CA CYS A 128 2.80 1.65 -5.02
C CYS A 128 1.81 2.81 -5.15
N LEU A 129 1.41 3.38 -4.03
CA LEU A 129 0.53 4.54 -3.97
C LEU A 129 1.37 5.78 -3.63
N ILE A 130 1.36 6.79 -4.49
CA ILE A 130 2.20 7.98 -4.34
C ILE A 130 1.33 9.17 -3.97
N CYS A 131 1.61 9.77 -2.82
CA CYS A 131 0.94 11.00 -2.36
C CYS A 131 1.98 12.06 -1.98
N GLY A 132 2.08 13.12 -2.75
CA GLY A 132 3.12 14.13 -2.60
C GLY A 132 4.52 13.54 -2.80
N ASP A 133 5.36 13.65 -1.78
CA ASP A 133 6.73 13.13 -1.70
C ASP A 133 6.84 11.76 -1.02
N THR A 134 5.72 11.07 -0.84
CA THR A 134 5.64 9.80 -0.10
C THR A 134 5.16 8.67 -1.01
N ILE A 135 5.81 7.50 -0.93
CA ILE A 135 5.43 6.25 -1.59
C ILE A 135 5.02 5.24 -0.52
N PHE A 136 3.79 4.77 -0.56
CA PHE A 136 3.34 3.57 0.14
C PHE A 136 3.65 2.38 -0.77
N SER A 137 4.73 1.67 -0.50
CA SER A 137 5.27 0.67 -1.42
C SER A 137 4.66 -0.73 -1.24
N GLY A 138 3.84 -0.94 -0.21
CA GLY A 138 3.38 -2.28 0.13
C GLY A 138 4.55 -3.26 0.19
N ASP A 139 4.38 -4.41 -0.40
CA ASP A 139 5.40 -5.45 -0.44
C ASP A 139 6.23 -5.45 -1.74
N THR A 140 6.42 -4.27 -2.33
CA THR A 140 7.32 -4.10 -3.48
C THR A 140 8.73 -3.75 -3.03
N LEU A 141 8.91 -2.69 -2.25
CA LEU A 141 10.20 -2.17 -1.83
C LEU A 141 10.26 -2.01 -0.32
N PHE A 142 11.24 -2.63 0.31
CA PHE A 142 11.58 -2.53 1.73
C PHE A 142 12.94 -1.86 1.93
N GLU A 143 13.26 -1.47 3.15
CA GLU A 143 14.60 -1.03 3.51
C GLU A 143 15.62 -2.16 3.23
N GLY A 144 16.46 -1.94 2.22
CA GLY A 144 17.53 -2.87 1.81
C GLY A 144 17.06 -4.17 1.15
N CYS A 145 15.75 -4.35 0.90
CA CYS A 145 15.17 -5.59 0.37
C CYS A 145 14.00 -5.30 -0.58
N CYS A 146 13.36 -6.34 -1.07
CA CYS A 146 12.09 -6.30 -1.79
C CYS A 146 11.18 -7.45 -1.34
N GLY A 147 9.91 -7.40 -1.73
CA GLY A 147 8.94 -8.46 -1.45
C GLY A 147 9.32 -9.79 -2.10
N ARG A 148 8.90 -10.89 -1.48
CA ARG A 148 9.06 -12.24 -2.03
C ARG A 148 8.20 -12.41 -3.28
N THR A 149 8.64 -13.31 -4.15
CA THR A 149 8.00 -13.54 -5.46
C THR A 149 7.67 -15.02 -5.72
N ASP A 150 7.69 -15.84 -4.68
CA ASP A 150 7.48 -17.28 -4.71
C ASP A 150 6.08 -17.73 -4.26
N LEU A 151 5.19 -16.77 -3.97
CA LEU A 151 3.79 -17.01 -3.66
C LEU A 151 2.93 -17.06 -4.93
N PRO A 152 1.68 -17.59 -4.87
CA PRO A 152 0.76 -17.54 -6.00
C PRO A 152 0.62 -16.12 -6.56
N GLY A 153 0.73 -15.98 -7.88
CA GLY A 153 0.73 -14.67 -8.54
C GLY A 153 2.07 -13.91 -8.53
N GLY A 154 3.07 -14.42 -7.79
CA GLY A 154 4.40 -13.81 -7.73
C GLY A 154 5.27 -14.08 -8.95
N ASP A 155 6.14 -13.11 -9.31
CA ASP A 155 7.05 -13.19 -10.46
C ASP A 155 8.30 -12.33 -10.24
N GLY A 156 9.47 -12.97 -10.17
CA GLY A 156 10.73 -12.29 -9.91
C GLY A 156 11.19 -11.35 -11.03
N ALA A 157 10.87 -11.65 -12.29
CA ALA A 157 11.21 -10.78 -13.41
C ALA A 157 10.37 -9.50 -13.40
N GLN A 158 9.07 -9.63 -13.08
CA GLN A 158 8.20 -8.48 -12.90
C GLN A 158 8.64 -7.64 -11.68
N MET A 159 9.05 -8.26 -10.57
CA MET A 159 9.59 -7.53 -9.41
C MET A 159 10.80 -6.68 -9.80
N LEU A 160 11.76 -7.23 -10.56
CA LEU A 160 12.91 -6.44 -11.01
C LEU A 160 12.48 -5.28 -11.93
N ALA A 161 11.55 -5.52 -12.85
CA ALA A 161 11.00 -4.45 -13.69
C ALA A 161 10.31 -3.35 -12.86
N SER A 162 9.58 -3.73 -11.82
CA SER A 162 8.91 -2.82 -10.88
C SER A 162 9.91 -2.00 -10.06
N LEU A 163 10.99 -2.63 -9.56
CA LEU A 163 12.06 -1.93 -8.85
C LEU A 163 12.82 -0.95 -9.75
N LYS A 164 13.05 -1.32 -11.02
CA LYS A 164 13.63 -0.41 -12.03
C LYS A 164 12.73 0.80 -12.25
N ARG A 165 11.43 0.56 -12.41
CA ARG A 165 10.44 1.61 -12.58
C ARG A 165 10.41 2.59 -11.40
N LEU A 166 10.50 2.08 -10.15
CA LEU A 166 10.65 2.92 -8.97
C LEU A 166 11.96 3.70 -8.98
N ALA A 167 13.08 3.05 -9.34
CA ALA A 167 14.38 3.70 -9.39
C ALA A 167 14.45 4.85 -10.41
N GLU A 168 13.65 4.80 -11.47
CA GLU A 168 13.57 5.82 -12.52
C GLU A 168 12.67 7.02 -12.17
N LEU A 169 11.94 6.98 -11.05
CA LEU A 169 11.14 8.13 -10.62
C LEU A 169 12.04 9.36 -10.37
N PRO A 170 11.62 10.56 -10.78
CA PRO A 170 12.40 11.76 -10.57
C PRO A 170 12.40 12.19 -9.10
N GLY A 171 13.55 12.63 -8.59
CA GLY A 171 13.68 13.12 -7.21
C GLY A 171 13.79 12.04 -6.16
N ASP A 172 13.60 12.42 -4.91
CA ASP A 172 13.59 11.51 -3.77
C ASP A 172 12.18 11.42 -3.18
N TYR A 173 11.88 10.29 -2.56
CA TYR A 173 10.61 10.00 -1.90
C TYR A 173 10.86 9.34 -0.57
N HIS A 174 10.04 9.66 0.42
CA HIS A 174 9.90 8.86 1.63
C HIS A 174 9.15 7.58 1.29
N VAL A 175 9.75 6.43 1.56
CA VAL A 175 9.21 5.11 1.22
C VAL A 175 8.70 4.43 2.48
N LEU A 176 7.44 4.05 2.44
CA LEU A 176 6.66 3.47 3.53
C LEU A 176 6.21 2.07 3.11
N PRO A 177 6.90 1.02 3.57
CA PRO A 177 6.63 -0.35 3.15
C PRO A 177 5.49 -1.01 3.91
N GLY A 178 5.02 -2.15 3.40
CA GLY A 178 4.05 -3.01 4.10
C GLY A 178 4.60 -3.59 5.40
N HIS A 179 5.91 -3.82 5.49
CA HIS A 179 6.57 -4.37 6.67
C HIS A 179 7.88 -3.66 6.98
N GLY A 180 8.23 -3.62 8.27
CA GLY A 180 9.51 -3.05 8.73
C GLY A 180 9.52 -1.53 8.77
N GLY A 181 10.73 -0.97 8.75
CA GLY A 181 10.96 0.47 8.87
C GLY A 181 10.84 1.22 7.54
N ASP A 182 10.67 2.51 7.64
CA ASP A 182 10.69 3.45 6.52
C ASP A 182 12.10 3.66 5.96
N THR A 183 12.16 4.10 4.71
CA THR A 183 13.43 4.42 4.02
C THR A 183 13.22 5.58 3.05
N THR A 184 14.22 5.89 2.22
CA THR A 184 14.08 6.82 1.11
C THR A 184 14.46 6.17 -0.22
N LEU A 185 13.84 6.62 -1.29
CA LEU A 185 14.08 6.06 -2.62
C LEU A 185 15.55 6.30 -3.06
N GLU A 186 16.15 7.43 -2.71
CA GLU A 186 17.56 7.70 -2.98
C GLU A 186 18.49 6.73 -2.25
N ARG A 187 18.20 6.44 -0.97
CA ARG A 187 18.95 5.44 -0.22
C ARG A 187 18.87 4.08 -0.89
N GLU A 188 17.66 3.63 -1.26
CA GLU A 188 17.46 2.32 -1.87
C GLU A 188 18.14 2.21 -3.25
N ARG A 189 18.11 3.24 -4.07
CA ARG A 189 18.89 3.30 -5.34
C ARG A 189 20.37 3.05 -5.12
N ARG A 190 20.92 3.51 -4.01
CA ARG A 190 22.35 3.42 -3.72
C ARG A 190 22.74 2.13 -3.03
N THR A 191 21.91 1.59 -2.13
CA THR A 191 22.29 0.55 -1.18
C THR A 191 21.54 -0.76 -1.36
N ASN A 192 20.30 -0.74 -1.87
CA ASN A 192 19.47 -1.93 -2.04
C ASN A 192 20.03 -2.81 -3.17
N TYR A 193 20.37 -4.04 -2.84
CA TYR A 193 20.93 -5.00 -3.80
C TYR A 193 19.98 -5.24 -4.98
N TYR A 194 18.71 -5.52 -4.71
CA TYR A 194 17.72 -5.85 -5.74
C TYR A 194 17.43 -4.67 -6.67
N MET A 195 17.29 -3.48 -6.12
CA MET A 195 17.09 -2.26 -6.92
C MET A 195 18.32 -1.96 -7.80
N ARG A 196 19.51 -2.17 -7.29
CA ARG A 196 20.75 -2.00 -8.07
C ARG A 196 20.88 -3.05 -9.20
N GLU A 197 20.48 -4.29 -8.95
CA GLU A 197 20.42 -5.30 -10.01
C GLU A 197 19.36 -4.92 -11.06
N ALA A 198 18.19 -4.47 -10.64
CA ALA A 198 17.13 -4.01 -11.53
C ALA A 198 17.58 -2.87 -12.47
N MET A 199 18.43 -1.96 -12.01
CA MET A 199 18.98 -0.86 -12.82
C MET A 199 20.04 -1.30 -13.84
N ARG A 200 20.57 -2.53 -13.75
CA ARG A 200 21.58 -3.06 -14.69
C ARG A 200 20.97 -3.80 -15.88
N VAL A 201 19.72 -4.20 -15.74
CA VAL A 201 18.96 -4.92 -16.77
C VAL A 201 18.06 -3.94 -17.52
#